data_ece068a33125ba18e854d45f292a4a14
#
_entry.id   ece068a33125ba18e854d45f292a4a14
#
_cell.length_a   1.000
_cell.length_b   1.000
_cell.length_c   1.000
_cell.angle_alpha   90.00
_cell.angle_beta   90.00
_cell.angle_gamma   90.00
#
_symmetry.space_group_name_H-M   'P 1'
#
loop_
_entity.id
_entity.type
_entity.pdbx_description
1 polymer ?
#
loop_
_entity_poly.entity_id
_entity_poly.type
_entity_poly.pdbx_seq_one_letter_code
_entity_poly.pdbx_strand_id
1 'polypeptide(L)'
;MAKCGFWRTLVLLLGLSLFATVQAQAQNGLQRFEKDIKPQLEFKSLTYDKAAPLGDKGFTLSNVVAVVPASATGGKDSTIKIEKVTVEEADFDRMKDTGKKDEVPLFAKLKIEGMTGDDDLSGMLESFGIPKAPVDLVLDYRLNPADKVLTISKLEIGLQGQGSLSLSLILDGVSDKASEAAGAKDTASLRSASLVYTDVGLLSQLLPAVAKQQGMAADAMVAMAMAPIGAFAVGKGLGTVKALDDLASFISDWKKPKGPITISVAPAKSASMADLDKIEQPNALTDIFGLKVEYAGTGAGAAGGVGAAAAAPPAADKPMTGAEAWLTLIGNTVTGKVDGEVIFEHYRKDGTLGLLEGSAITKGKWSLEGERVCFKYPDEDKDCQTISRTGDEVTFKRKDKSGYKLKVLEGNPKNL
;
A
#
# COMPACT_ATOMS: atom_id res chain seq x y z
N MET A 1 22.22 -20.87 6.48
CA MET A 1 20.82 -21.35 6.36
C MET A 1 20.04 -20.76 7.54
N ALA A 2 19.53 -19.56 7.37
CA ALA A 2 18.73 -18.89 8.42
C ALA A 2 17.34 -19.50 8.40
N LYS A 3 16.96 -20.17 9.49
CA LYS A 3 15.63 -20.76 9.67
C LYS A 3 14.61 -19.66 9.80
N CYS A 4 13.60 -19.67 8.93
CA CYS A 4 12.42 -18.82 8.92
C CYS A 4 11.59 -19.03 10.22
N GLY A 5 12.06 -18.47 11.34
CA GLY A 5 11.42 -18.58 12.66
C GLY A 5 10.36 -17.52 12.95
N PHE A 6 10.39 -16.41 12.19
CA PHE A 6 9.60 -15.21 12.50
C PHE A 6 8.08 -15.37 12.38
N TRP A 7 7.60 -16.23 11.49
CA TRP A 7 6.16 -16.49 11.30
C TRP A 7 5.55 -17.43 12.36
N ARG A 8 6.38 -18.22 13.06
CA ARG A 8 5.89 -19.14 14.09
C ARG A 8 5.60 -18.46 15.43
N THR A 9 6.23 -17.34 15.73
CA THR A 9 6.17 -16.67 17.03
C THR A 9 5.01 -15.67 17.18
N LEU A 10 4.42 -15.20 16.09
CA LEU A 10 3.39 -14.15 16.12
C LEU A 10 1.97 -14.64 16.43
N VAL A 11 1.72 -15.93 16.47
CA VAL A 11 0.35 -16.49 16.51
C VAL A 11 -0.08 -17.01 17.89
N LEU A 12 0.74 -16.87 18.91
CA LEU A 12 0.63 -17.72 20.09
C LEU A 12 0.68 -16.99 21.44
N LEU A 13 -0.43 -16.78 22.12
CA LEU A 13 -0.52 -16.37 23.54
C LEU A 13 -1.83 -16.83 24.20
N LEU A 14 -1.79 -17.77 25.21
CA LEU A 14 -2.71 -17.81 26.34
C LEU A 14 -2.95 -19.10 27.12
N GLY A 15 -3.11 -18.99 28.39
CA GLY A 15 -3.70 -19.98 29.26
C GLY A 15 -4.10 -19.51 30.66
N LEU A 16 -5.08 -20.01 31.29
CA LEU A 16 -5.29 -20.72 32.55
C LEU A 16 -6.73 -20.59 33.09
N SER A 17 -7.16 -21.57 33.52
CA SER A 17 -8.13 -22.54 34.00
C SER A 17 -9.03 -22.06 35.15
N LEU A 18 -10.27 -22.57 35.26
CA LEU A 18 -10.82 -23.30 36.42
C LEU A 18 -12.18 -23.93 36.13
N PHE A 19 -12.33 -25.12 36.63
CA PHE A 19 -13.35 -26.14 36.58
C PHE A 19 -14.83 -25.74 36.60
N ALA A 20 -15.70 -26.34 35.78
CA ALA A 20 -16.79 -27.25 36.19
C ALA A 20 -17.78 -27.60 35.06
N THR A 21 -18.22 -28.83 35.06
CA THR A 21 -19.41 -29.43 34.44
C THR A 21 -19.52 -29.49 32.92
N VAL A 22 -19.40 -30.72 32.44
CA VAL A 22 -19.59 -31.15 31.05
C VAL A 22 -21.05 -30.99 30.64
N GLN A 23 -21.30 -29.88 29.95
CA GLN A 23 -22.23 -29.83 28.85
C GLN A 23 -21.39 -29.66 27.60
N ALA A 24 -21.74 -30.32 26.51
CA ALA A 24 -21.10 -30.13 25.21
C ALA A 24 -21.50 -28.72 24.67
N GLN A 25 -21.06 -27.69 25.36
CA GLN A 25 -21.13 -26.31 24.86
C GLN A 25 -20.01 -26.15 23.83
N ALA A 26 -20.35 -25.64 22.69
CA ALA A 26 -19.36 -25.22 21.71
C ALA A 26 -18.29 -24.38 22.42
N GLN A 27 -17.03 -24.81 22.34
CA GLN A 27 -15.92 -24.13 22.99
C GLN A 27 -15.82 -22.71 22.44
N ASN A 28 -15.79 -21.72 23.33
CA ASN A 28 -15.53 -20.34 22.89
C ASN A 28 -14.07 -20.16 22.44
N GLY A 29 -13.78 -19.05 21.76
CA GLY A 29 -12.44 -18.80 21.20
C GLY A 29 -11.32 -18.82 22.24
N LEU A 30 -11.57 -18.34 23.46
CA LEU A 30 -10.58 -18.38 24.54
C LEU A 30 -10.28 -19.81 24.97
N GLN A 31 -11.31 -20.65 25.16
CA GLN A 31 -11.12 -22.05 25.53
C GLN A 31 -10.38 -22.85 24.45
N ARG A 32 -10.72 -22.61 23.18
CA ARG A 32 -10.02 -23.22 22.03
C ARG A 32 -8.55 -22.80 22.01
N PHE A 33 -8.30 -21.51 22.20
CA PHE A 33 -6.95 -21.00 22.27
C PHE A 33 -6.16 -21.66 23.42
N GLU A 34 -6.68 -21.64 24.65
CA GLU A 34 -6.00 -22.20 25.83
C GLU A 34 -5.71 -23.68 25.71
N LYS A 35 -6.65 -24.42 25.15
CA LYS A 35 -6.54 -25.90 25.03
C LYS A 35 -5.69 -26.31 23.83
N ASP A 36 -5.93 -25.70 22.66
CA ASP A 36 -5.44 -26.25 21.41
C ASP A 36 -4.20 -25.49 20.88
N ILE A 37 -4.07 -24.19 21.20
CA ILE A 37 -3.03 -23.36 20.62
C ILE A 37 -1.90 -23.07 21.60
N LYS A 38 -2.21 -22.59 22.80
CA LYS A 38 -1.22 -22.22 23.79
C LYS A 38 -0.17 -23.29 24.07
N PRO A 39 -0.52 -24.60 24.18
CA PRO A 39 0.48 -25.64 24.42
C PRO A 39 1.49 -25.82 23.27
N GLN A 40 1.19 -25.30 22.09
CA GLN A 40 2.07 -25.36 20.91
C GLN A 40 3.04 -24.19 20.87
N LEU A 41 2.92 -23.23 21.84
CA LEU A 41 3.79 -22.07 21.91
C LEU A 41 5.16 -22.44 22.43
N GLU A 42 6.17 -22.00 21.73
CA GLU A 42 7.56 -22.13 22.18
C GLU A 42 7.96 -21.00 23.15
N PHE A 43 7.04 -20.59 24.07
CA PHE A 43 7.38 -19.67 25.14
C PHE A 43 7.82 -20.43 26.39
N LYS A 44 8.82 -19.91 27.10
CA LYS A 44 9.22 -20.42 28.40
C LYS A 44 8.12 -20.21 29.45
N SER A 45 7.45 -19.07 29.38
CA SER A 45 6.26 -18.74 30.16
C SER A 45 5.39 -17.72 29.45
N LEU A 46 4.07 -17.79 29.74
CA LEU A 46 3.08 -16.89 29.23
C LEU A 46 1.98 -16.68 30.25
N THR A 47 1.83 -15.45 30.72
CA THR A 47 0.87 -15.04 31.72
C THR A 47 0.10 -13.80 31.28
N TYR A 48 -1.04 -13.54 31.92
CA TYR A 48 -1.87 -12.35 31.69
C TYR A 48 -2.79 -12.12 32.90
N ASP A 49 -3.21 -10.90 33.12
CA ASP A 49 -4.05 -10.55 34.26
C ASP A 49 -5.53 -10.83 34.00
N LYS A 50 -6.00 -10.59 32.78
CA LYS A 50 -7.42 -10.75 32.40
C LYS A 50 -7.54 -11.41 31.03
N ALA A 51 -8.56 -12.27 30.90
CA ALA A 51 -8.94 -12.86 29.64
C ALA A 51 -10.49 -12.90 29.51
N ALA A 52 -10.99 -12.66 28.32
CA ALA A 52 -12.42 -12.77 28.01
C ALA A 52 -12.63 -13.33 26.61
N PRO A 53 -13.64 -14.20 26.40
CA PRO A 53 -13.97 -14.70 25.07
C PRO A 53 -14.65 -13.60 24.24
N LEU A 54 -14.43 -13.64 22.91
CA LEU A 54 -15.15 -12.90 21.88
C LEU A 54 -15.81 -13.91 20.93
N GLY A 55 -16.95 -14.46 21.36
CA GLY A 55 -17.64 -15.52 20.62
C GLY A 55 -16.85 -16.83 20.57
N ASP A 56 -17.04 -17.60 19.50
CA ASP A 56 -16.44 -18.92 19.28
C ASP A 56 -15.08 -18.87 18.57
N LYS A 57 -14.74 -17.73 17.95
CA LYS A 57 -13.53 -17.55 17.15
C LYS A 57 -12.58 -16.47 17.66
N GLY A 58 -12.88 -15.84 18.80
CA GLY A 58 -12.09 -14.72 19.29
C GLY A 58 -11.98 -14.67 20.80
N PHE A 59 -11.10 -13.75 21.27
CA PHE A 59 -10.87 -13.48 22.69
C PHE A 59 -10.08 -12.18 22.89
N THR A 60 -10.04 -11.72 24.11
CA THR A 60 -9.19 -10.60 24.53
C THR A 60 -8.34 -10.98 25.73
N LEU A 61 -7.18 -10.33 25.86
CA LEU A 61 -6.31 -10.44 27.00
C LEU A 61 -5.70 -9.11 27.35
N SER A 62 -5.37 -8.94 28.61
CA SER A 62 -4.75 -7.73 29.14
C SER A 62 -3.53 -8.04 29.99
N ASN A 63 -2.53 -7.16 29.91
CA ASN A 63 -1.28 -7.24 30.64
C ASN A 63 -0.58 -8.59 30.46
N VAL A 64 -0.31 -8.91 29.21
CA VAL A 64 0.34 -10.16 28.83
C VAL A 64 1.84 -10.04 29.03
N VAL A 65 2.44 -11.06 29.66
CA VAL A 65 3.89 -11.22 29.77
C VAL A 65 4.29 -12.57 29.20
N ALA A 66 5.13 -12.53 28.17
CA ALA A 66 5.70 -13.70 27.52
C ALA A 66 7.22 -13.72 27.67
N VAL A 67 7.79 -14.86 28.02
CA VAL A 67 9.22 -15.10 28.06
C VAL A 67 9.59 -16.00 26.87
N VAL A 68 10.34 -15.44 25.92
CA VAL A 68 10.90 -16.15 24.77
C VAL A 68 12.20 -16.83 25.21
N PRO A 69 12.37 -18.12 25.00
CA PRO A 69 13.59 -18.82 25.45
C PRO A 69 14.82 -18.39 24.63
N ALA A 70 15.98 -18.46 25.25
CA ALA A 70 17.29 -18.16 24.64
C ALA A 70 17.55 -18.98 23.36
N SER A 71 17.00 -20.18 23.25
CA SER A 71 17.09 -21.02 22.06
C SER A 71 16.44 -20.41 20.81
N ALA A 72 15.43 -19.56 20.99
CA ALA A 72 14.74 -18.88 19.90
C ALA A 72 15.38 -17.51 19.56
N THR A 73 16.00 -16.84 20.55
CA THR A 73 16.62 -15.52 20.40
C THR A 73 18.10 -15.58 20.07
N GLY A 74 18.73 -16.75 20.28
CA GLY A 74 20.17 -16.95 20.05
C GLY A 74 21.09 -16.36 21.13
N GLY A 75 20.55 -16.00 22.30
CA GLY A 75 21.34 -15.36 23.37
C GLY A 75 20.76 -15.56 24.75
N LYS A 76 19.99 -14.62 25.24
CA LYS A 76 19.32 -14.65 26.54
C LYS A 76 17.83 -14.86 26.38
N ASP A 77 17.16 -15.33 27.44
CA ASP A 77 15.70 -15.22 27.49
C ASP A 77 15.28 -13.76 27.32
N SER A 78 14.31 -13.50 26.47
CA SER A 78 13.78 -12.15 26.22
C SER A 78 12.36 -12.05 26.75
N THR A 79 12.04 -10.95 27.43
CA THR A 79 10.71 -10.71 27.99
C THR A 79 9.95 -9.73 27.11
N ILE A 80 8.76 -10.14 26.67
CA ILE A 80 7.82 -9.30 25.94
C ILE A 80 6.63 -9.00 26.85
N LYS A 81 6.28 -7.72 26.97
CA LYS A 81 5.08 -7.23 27.65
C LYS A 81 4.12 -6.65 26.65
N ILE A 82 2.83 -6.91 26.79
CA ILE A 82 1.78 -6.44 25.88
C ILE A 82 0.61 -5.93 26.73
N GLU A 83 0.19 -4.71 26.49
CA GLU A 83 -0.95 -4.13 27.23
C GLU A 83 -2.24 -4.88 26.93
N LYS A 84 -2.49 -5.15 25.63
CA LYS A 84 -3.72 -5.81 25.20
C LYS A 84 -3.52 -6.62 23.92
N VAL A 85 -4.06 -7.82 23.91
CA VAL A 85 -4.26 -8.65 22.72
C VAL A 85 -5.76 -8.79 22.48
N THR A 86 -6.21 -8.51 21.26
CA THR A 86 -7.57 -8.74 20.78
C THR A 86 -7.48 -9.66 19.58
N VAL A 87 -8.02 -10.85 19.67
CA VAL A 87 -8.26 -11.72 18.52
C VAL A 87 -9.76 -11.64 18.25
N GLU A 88 -10.15 -10.98 17.15
CA GLU A 88 -11.56 -10.89 16.76
C GLU A 88 -12.03 -12.21 16.17
N GLU A 89 -11.19 -12.81 15.31
CA GLU A 89 -11.43 -14.13 14.75
C GLU A 89 -10.11 -14.81 14.38
N ALA A 90 -10.06 -16.16 14.53
CA ALA A 90 -8.96 -17.00 14.07
C ALA A 90 -9.46 -18.39 13.67
N ASP A 91 -8.76 -19.01 12.72
CA ASP A 91 -9.02 -20.37 12.25
C ASP A 91 -8.39 -21.40 13.20
N PHE A 92 -8.98 -21.53 14.40
CA PHE A 92 -8.50 -22.47 15.43
C PHE A 92 -8.50 -23.93 14.95
N ASP A 93 -9.39 -24.30 14.02
CA ASP A 93 -9.49 -25.67 13.53
C ASP A 93 -8.26 -26.10 12.75
N ARG A 94 -7.70 -25.19 11.95
CA ARG A 94 -6.44 -25.43 11.23
C ARG A 94 -5.21 -25.13 12.09
N MET A 95 -5.30 -24.14 12.97
CA MET A 95 -4.19 -23.77 13.86
C MET A 95 -3.79 -24.87 14.84
N LYS A 96 -4.76 -25.62 15.40
CA LYS A 96 -4.49 -26.71 16.36
C LYS A 96 -3.63 -27.84 15.77
N ASP A 97 -3.68 -28.03 14.47
CA ASP A 97 -2.99 -29.07 13.74
C ASP A 97 -1.78 -28.54 12.94
N THR A 98 -1.34 -27.30 13.23
CA THR A 98 -0.21 -26.66 12.53
C THR A 98 1.03 -27.56 12.63
N GLY A 99 1.59 -27.91 11.47
CA GLY A 99 2.75 -28.80 11.34
C GLY A 99 2.42 -30.30 11.38
N LYS A 100 1.17 -30.70 11.66
CA LYS A 100 0.70 -32.09 11.56
C LYS A 100 -0.04 -32.35 10.25
N LYS A 101 -0.78 -31.36 9.77
CA LYS A 101 -1.46 -31.38 8.49
C LYS A 101 -0.78 -30.40 7.56
N ASP A 102 -0.82 -30.68 6.26
CA ASP A 102 -0.31 -29.80 5.21
C ASP A 102 -1.36 -28.72 4.88
N GLU A 103 -1.76 -27.97 5.90
CA GLU A 103 -2.78 -26.91 5.78
C GLU A 103 -2.34 -25.66 6.55
N VAL A 104 -2.62 -24.48 6.00
CA VAL A 104 -2.42 -23.20 6.67
C VAL A 104 -3.76 -22.62 7.14
N PRO A 105 -3.78 -21.80 8.22
CA PRO A 105 -5.00 -21.13 8.66
C PRO A 105 -5.56 -20.24 7.55
N LEU A 106 -6.88 -20.24 7.36
CA LEU A 106 -7.55 -19.51 6.28
C LEU A 106 -7.81 -18.05 6.63
N PHE A 107 -7.89 -17.72 7.91
CA PHE A 107 -8.16 -16.35 8.34
C PHE A 107 -7.62 -16.07 9.74
N ALA A 108 -7.24 -14.83 9.95
CA ALA A 108 -7.06 -14.26 11.27
C ALA A 108 -7.33 -12.75 11.24
N LYS A 109 -7.96 -12.26 12.29
CA LYS A 109 -8.11 -10.83 12.55
C LYS A 109 -7.75 -10.56 14.00
N LEU A 110 -6.63 -9.87 14.19
CA LEU A 110 -6.08 -9.61 15.51
C LEU A 110 -5.43 -8.24 15.63
N LYS A 111 -5.39 -7.74 16.87
CA LYS A 111 -4.71 -6.51 17.26
C LYS A 111 -3.89 -6.78 18.52
N ILE A 112 -2.65 -6.32 18.50
CA ILE A 112 -1.72 -6.29 19.64
C ILE A 112 -1.43 -4.83 19.93
N GLU A 113 -1.64 -4.39 21.16
CA GLU A 113 -1.50 -3.01 21.59
C GLU A 113 -0.46 -2.91 22.69
N GLY A 114 0.43 -1.92 22.60
CA GLY A 114 1.36 -1.60 23.65
C GLY A 114 2.43 -2.67 23.88
N MET A 115 2.93 -3.30 22.82
CA MET A 115 3.99 -4.31 22.93
C MET A 115 5.35 -3.64 23.20
N THR A 116 6.05 -4.12 24.23
CA THR A 116 7.43 -3.72 24.58
C THR A 116 8.27 -4.97 24.84
N GLY A 117 9.56 -4.91 24.57
CA GLY A 117 10.48 -6.01 24.77
C GLY A 117 11.90 -5.54 25.07
N ASP A 118 12.77 -6.51 25.47
CA ASP A 118 14.17 -6.22 25.76
C ASP A 118 14.97 -5.96 24.48
N ASP A 119 14.64 -6.68 23.38
CA ASP A 119 15.32 -6.63 22.08
C ASP A 119 14.30 -6.37 20.94
N ASP A 120 13.39 -5.41 21.13
CA ASP A 120 12.37 -5.05 20.16
C ASP A 120 12.84 -3.98 19.15
N LEU A 121 11.97 -3.66 18.17
CA LEU A 121 12.23 -2.60 17.19
C LEU A 121 12.57 -1.26 17.85
N SER A 122 11.97 -0.94 19.00
CA SER A 122 12.20 0.32 19.71
C SER A 122 13.59 0.36 20.32
N GLY A 123 14.17 -0.77 20.75
CA GLY A 123 15.55 -0.87 21.22
C GLY A 123 16.56 -0.56 20.12
N MET A 124 16.29 -0.96 18.88
CA MET A 124 17.12 -0.56 17.74
C MET A 124 17.08 0.96 17.52
N LEU A 125 15.92 1.59 17.64
CA LEU A 125 15.77 3.03 17.49
C LEU A 125 16.46 3.82 18.61
N GLU A 126 16.57 3.26 19.81
CA GLU A 126 17.29 3.85 20.94
C GLU A 126 18.77 4.09 20.63
N SER A 127 19.40 3.23 19.80
CA SER A 127 20.77 3.42 19.32
C SER A 127 20.95 4.69 18.47
N PHE A 128 19.87 5.23 17.94
CA PHE A 128 19.80 6.52 17.24
C PHE A 128 19.34 7.67 18.14
N GLY A 129 19.18 7.44 19.45
CA GLY A 129 18.68 8.43 20.39
C GLY A 129 17.18 8.69 20.31
N ILE A 130 16.43 7.81 19.66
CA ILE A 130 14.97 7.86 19.59
C ILE A 130 14.42 7.14 20.83
N PRO A 131 13.53 7.78 21.62
CA PRO A 131 12.98 7.15 22.82
C PRO A 131 12.24 5.85 22.49
N LYS A 132 12.35 4.87 23.39
CA LYS A 132 11.54 3.65 23.30
C LYS A 132 10.06 4.00 23.24
N ALA A 133 9.36 3.40 22.30
CA ALA A 133 7.92 3.54 22.15
C ALA A 133 7.28 2.15 22.03
N PRO A 134 6.11 1.94 22.65
CA PRO A 134 5.38 0.69 22.48
C PRO A 134 5.03 0.46 21.00
N VAL A 135 5.01 -0.81 20.60
CA VAL A 135 4.68 -1.25 19.25
C VAL A 135 3.24 -1.76 19.23
N ASP A 136 2.46 -1.28 18.27
CA ASP A 136 1.14 -1.83 17.96
C ASP A 136 1.23 -2.65 16.67
N LEU A 137 0.50 -3.77 16.64
CA LEU A 137 0.37 -4.64 15.47
C LEU A 137 -1.09 -4.89 15.16
N VAL A 138 -1.47 -4.82 13.88
CA VAL A 138 -2.79 -5.23 13.39
C VAL A 138 -2.60 -6.20 12.23
N LEU A 139 -3.33 -7.31 12.26
CA LEU A 139 -3.40 -8.26 11.15
C LEU A 139 -4.86 -8.59 10.86
N ASP A 140 -5.24 -8.48 9.59
CA ASP A 140 -6.51 -8.96 9.05
C ASP A 140 -6.25 -9.62 7.70
N TYR A 141 -6.38 -10.94 7.62
CA TYR A 141 -6.23 -11.67 6.37
C TYR A 141 -7.27 -12.76 6.19
N ARG A 142 -7.54 -13.10 4.92
CA ARG A 142 -8.35 -14.23 4.49
C ARG A 142 -7.72 -14.91 3.29
N LEU A 143 -7.65 -16.24 3.32
CA LEU A 143 -7.30 -17.08 2.19
C LEU A 143 -8.55 -17.83 1.74
N ASN A 144 -8.95 -17.64 0.48
CA ASN A 144 -9.99 -18.44 -0.17
C ASN A 144 -9.32 -19.60 -0.93
N PRO A 145 -9.38 -20.84 -0.44
CA PRO A 145 -8.70 -21.97 -1.09
C PRO A 145 -9.36 -22.39 -2.41
N ALA A 146 -10.65 -22.11 -2.60
CA ALA A 146 -11.36 -22.46 -3.84
C ALA A 146 -10.87 -21.60 -5.01
N ASP A 147 -10.67 -20.30 -4.79
CA ASP A 147 -10.22 -19.34 -5.78
C ASP A 147 -8.70 -19.15 -5.74
N LYS A 148 -8.01 -19.74 -4.76
CA LYS A 148 -6.59 -19.54 -4.46
C LYS A 148 -6.22 -18.06 -4.29
N VAL A 149 -7.06 -17.30 -3.61
CA VAL A 149 -6.88 -15.86 -3.39
C VAL A 149 -6.56 -15.59 -1.94
N LEU A 150 -5.39 -14.98 -1.69
CA LEU A 150 -5.04 -14.41 -0.39
C LEU A 150 -5.35 -12.91 -0.41
N THR A 151 -6.17 -12.47 0.54
CA THR A 151 -6.44 -11.06 0.83
C THR A 151 -5.87 -10.71 2.19
N ILE A 152 -4.90 -9.81 2.23
CA ILE A 152 -4.48 -9.13 3.46
C ILE A 152 -5.15 -7.77 3.43
N SER A 153 -6.23 -7.62 4.20
CA SER A 153 -6.97 -6.36 4.29
C SER A 153 -6.17 -5.32 5.07
N LYS A 154 -5.41 -5.78 6.08
CA LYS A 154 -4.56 -4.93 6.90
C LYS A 154 -3.42 -5.72 7.53
N LEU A 155 -2.20 -5.25 7.35
CA LEU A 155 -1.03 -5.59 8.15
C LEU A 155 -0.39 -4.27 8.56
N GLU A 156 -0.50 -3.91 9.84
CA GLU A 156 0.01 -2.63 10.33
C GLU A 156 0.99 -2.82 11.46
N ILE A 157 2.06 -2.07 11.43
CA ILE A 157 3.02 -1.91 12.52
C ILE A 157 3.05 -0.42 12.86
N GLY A 158 2.75 -0.09 14.12
CA GLY A 158 2.79 1.26 14.65
C GLY A 158 3.79 1.39 15.79
N LEU A 159 4.54 2.49 15.81
CA LEU A 159 5.28 2.96 16.97
C LEU A 159 4.46 4.07 17.60
N GLN A 160 3.96 3.86 18.82
CA GLN A 160 3.09 4.83 19.49
C GLN A 160 3.75 6.20 19.59
N GLY A 161 3.05 7.24 19.09
CA GLY A 161 3.55 8.62 19.08
C GLY A 161 4.65 8.92 18.05
N GLN A 162 5.09 7.95 17.22
CA GLN A 162 6.17 8.12 16.25
C GLN A 162 5.68 7.97 14.80
N GLY A 163 4.90 6.93 14.51
CA GLY A 163 4.38 6.69 13.18
C GLY A 163 3.89 5.26 12.97
N SER A 164 3.32 4.99 11.80
CA SER A 164 2.83 3.65 11.45
C SER A 164 3.05 3.33 9.97
N LEU A 165 3.22 2.04 9.69
CA LEU A 165 3.29 1.47 8.36
C LEU A 165 2.17 0.44 8.21
N SER A 166 1.30 0.63 7.24
CA SER A 166 0.17 -0.25 6.95
C SER A 166 0.26 -0.80 5.52
N LEU A 167 0.14 -2.11 5.38
CA LEU A 167 0.12 -2.83 4.10
C LEU A 167 -1.24 -3.49 3.92
N SER A 168 -1.81 -3.36 2.74
CA SER A 168 -2.87 -4.23 2.23
C SER A 168 -2.45 -4.84 0.90
N LEU A 169 -2.86 -6.09 0.62
CA LEU A 169 -2.54 -6.73 -0.65
C LEU A 169 -3.52 -7.85 -0.99
N ILE A 170 -3.66 -8.13 -2.30
CA ILE A 170 -4.40 -9.26 -2.84
C ILE A 170 -3.46 -10.04 -3.77
N LEU A 171 -3.30 -11.33 -3.48
CA LEU A 171 -2.53 -12.27 -4.30
C LEU A 171 -3.43 -13.35 -4.87
N ASP A 172 -3.25 -13.66 -6.14
CA ASP A 172 -3.81 -14.81 -6.82
C ASP A 172 -2.82 -15.99 -6.79
N GLY A 173 -3.30 -17.22 -6.93
CA GLY A 173 -2.46 -18.41 -7.03
C GLY A 173 -1.90 -18.92 -5.71
N VAL A 174 -2.40 -18.44 -4.56
CA VAL A 174 -1.93 -18.84 -3.23
C VAL A 174 -2.67 -20.09 -2.77
N SER A 175 -1.92 -21.16 -2.51
CA SER A 175 -2.44 -22.42 -1.98
C SER A 175 -2.63 -22.39 -0.47
N ASP A 176 -3.60 -23.16 0.01
CA ASP A 176 -3.77 -23.44 1.45
C ASP A 176 -2.90 -24.58 1.97
N LYS A 177 -1.98 -25.12 1.13
CA LYS A 177 -1.02 -26.17 1.49
C LYS A 177 0.29 -25.57 1.97
N ALA A 178 0.73 -25.97 3.17
CA ALA A 178 1.99 -25.49 3.73
C ALA A 178 3.21 -25.91 2.90
N SER A 179 3.17 -27.09 2.26
CA SER A 179 4.22 -27.59 1.36
C SER A 179 4.37 -26.73 0.10
N GLU A 180 3.28 -26.17 -0.41
CA GLU A 180 3.26 -25.32 -1.60
C GLU A 180 3.62 -23.86 -1.26
N ALA A 181 3.53 -23.46 0.01
CA ALA A 181 3.82 -22.07 0.43
C ALA A 181 5.27 -21.65 0.11
N ALA A 182 6.22 -22.58 0.15
CA ALA A 182 7.61 -22.32 -0.22
C ALA A 182 7.78 -22.00 -1.71
N GLY A 183 6.91 -22.55 -2.59
CA GLY A 183 6.85 -22.30 -4.02
C GLY A 183 5.89 -21.18 -4.43
N ALA A 184 5.24 -20.51 -3.47
CA ALA A 184 4.26 -19.46 -3.77
C ALA A 184 4.83 -18.30 -4.60
N LYS A 185 6.14 -18.01 -4.47
CA LYS A 185 6.83 -17.02 -5.32
C LYS A 185 6.73 -17.32 -6.83
N ASP A 186 6.60 -18.59 -7.20
CA ASP A 186 6.56 -19.01 -8.60
C ASP A 186 5.12 -19.10 -9.15
N THR A 187 4.13 -19.20 -8.27
CA THR A 187 2.71 -19.39 -8.61
C THR A 187 1.83 -18.19 -8.27
N ALA A 188 2.21 -17.41 -7.26
CA ALA A 188 1.45 -16.25 -6.87
C ALA A 188 1.64 -15.09 -7.85
N SER A 189 0.57 -14.35 -8.06
CA SER A 189 0.60 -13.10 -8.81
C SER A 189 -0.09 -11.98 -8.04
N LEU A 190 0.44 -10.78 -8.15
CA LEU A 190 -0.05 -9.60 -7.46
C LEU A 190 -1.23 -9.00 -8.22
N ARG A 191 -2.41 -9.00 -7.60
CA ARG A 191 -3.60 -8.30 -8.10
C ARG A 191 -3.60 -6.84 -7.69
N SER A 192 -3.29 -6.56 -6.42
CA SER A 192 -3.13 -5.21 -5.91
C SER A 192 -2.35 -5.19 -4.61
N ALA A 193 -1.66 -4.08 -4.34
CA ALA A 193 -1.10 -3.80 -3.02
C ALA A 193 -1.16 -2.30 -2.73
N SER A 194 -1.23 -1.95 -1.45
CA SER A 194 -1.12 -0.56 -0.98
C SER A 194 -0.30 -0.51 0.30
N LEU A 195 0.70 0.35 0.33
CA LEU A 195 1.53 0.64 1.47
C LEU A 195 1.27 2.08 1.90
N VAL A 196 0.87 2.27 3.14
CA VAL A 196 0.61 3.60 3.72
C VAL A 196 1.59 3.82 4.86
N TYR A 197 2.39 4.87 4.78
CA TYR A 197 3.23 5.31 5.89
C TYR A 197 2.72 6.63 6.44
N THR A 198 2.48 6.66 7.76
CA THR A 198 2.09 7.86 8.50
C THR A 198 3.22 8.21 9.47
N ASP A 199 3.82 9.37 9.28
CA ASP A 199 4.82 9.91 10.21
C ASP A 199 4.15 10.84 11.22
N VAL A 200 4.48 10.67 12.49
CA VAL A 200 4.02 11.56 13.58
C VAL A 200 5.20 12.31 14.19
N GLY A 201 6.44 11.90 13.87
CA GLY A 201 7.66 12.51 14.39
C GLY A 201 8.90 11.63 14.26
N LEU A 202 8.77 10.43 13.73
CA LEU A 202 9.90 9.50 13.58
C LEU A 202 10.96 10.06 12.64
N LEU A 203 10.58 10.54 11.45
CA LEU A 203 11.54 11.06 10.47
C LEU A 203 12.32 12.26 10.99
N SER A 204 11.67 13.17 11.73
CA SER A 204 12.30 14.35 12.29
C SER A 204 13.36 14.03 13.36
N GLN A 205 13.33 12.84 13.94
CA GLN A 205 14.31 12.34 14.90
C GLN A 205 15.35 11.43 14.22
N LEU A 206 14.89 10.49 13.40
CA LEU A 206 15.75 9.47 12.78
C LEU A 206 16.73 10.08 11.76
N LEU A 207 16.25 10.95 10.86
CA LEU A 207 17.12 11.50 9.79
C LEU A 207 18.29 12.31 10.35
N PRO A 208 18.12 13.23 11.33
CA PRO A 208 19.27 13.90 11.93
C PRO A 208 20.23 12.95 12.66
N ALA A 209 19.72 11.90 13.32
CA ALA A 209 20.56 10.93 14.01
C ALA A 209 21.42 10.12 13.04
N VAL A 210 20.82 9.62 11.95
CA VAL A 210 21.55 8.89 10.89
C VAL A 210 22.54 9.80 10.17
N ALA A 211 22.16 11.02 9.83
CA ALA A 211 23.03 11.99 9.17
C ALA A 211 24.26 12.32 10.03
N LYS A 212 24.06 12.50 11.36
CA LYS A 212 25.14 12.72 12.30
C LYS A 212 26.14 11.56 12.35
N GLN A 213 25.66 10.31 12.31
CA GLN A 213 26.52 9.13 12.24
C GLN A 213 27.34 9.11 10.94
N GLN A 214 26.82 9.66 9.86
CA GLN A 214 27.51 9.77 8.55
C GLN A 214 28.35 11.05 8.43
N GLY A 215 28.43 11.88 9.49
CA GLY A 215 29.21 13.12 9.49
C GLY A 215 28.64 14.23 8.62
N MET A 216 27.35 14.22 8.34
CA MET A 216 26.68 15.20 7.46
C MET A 216 25.44 15.83 8.11
N ALA A 217 24.93 16.92 7.54
CA ALA A 217 23.66 17.51 7.93
C ALA A 217 22.49 16.70 7.35
N ALA A 218 21.36 16.62 8.07
CA ALA A 218 20.18 15.89 7.62
C ALA A 218 19.64 16.41 6.27
N ASP A 219 19.60 17.73 6.09
CA ASP A 219 19.17 18.33 4.83
C ASP A 219 20.09 17.96 3.65
N ALA A 220 21.40 17.81 3.89
CA ALA A 220 22.35 17.34 2.86
C ALA A 220 22.10 15.85 2.52
N MET A 221 21.81 15.01 3.51
CA MET A 221 21.46 13.62 3.28
C MET A 221 20.17 13.48 2.47
N VAL A 222 19.15 14.27 2.79
CA VAL A 222 17.90 14.32 2.03
C VAL A 222 18.15 14.77 0.59
N ALA A 223 18.94 15.84 0.38
CA ALA A 223 19.32 16.31 -0.96
C ALA A 223 20.04 15.22 -1.78
N MET A 224 20.93 14.45 -1.14
CA MET A 224 21.59 13.31 -1.79
C MET A 224 20.61 12.19 -2.16
N ALA A 225 19.61 11.92 -1.32
CA ALA A 225 18.57 10.93 -1.62
C ALA A 225 17.64 11.39 -2.76
N MET A 226 17.48 12.69 -2.95
CA MET A 226 16.65 13.26 -4.03
C MET A 226 17.32 13.18 -5.41
N ALA A 227 18.65 13.22 -5.49
CA ALA A 227 19.36 13.21 -6.75
C ALA A 227 19.07 11.99 -7.65
N PRO A 228 19.08 10.73 -7.15
CA PRO A 228 18.70 9.58 -7.96
C PRO A 228 17.23 9.58 -8.36
N ILE A 229 16.31 10.13 -7.55
CA ILE A 229 14.89 10.26 -7.91
C ILE A 229 14.73 11.14 -9.16
N GLY A 230 15.37 12.30 -9.18
CA GLY A 230 15.37 13.19 -10.34
C GLY A 230 16.01 12.55 -11.58
N ALA A 231 17.15 11.85 -11.40
CA ALA A 231 17.80 11.15 -12.49
C ALA A 231 16.94 10.00 -13.06
N PHE A 232 16.25 9.25 -12.19
CA PHE A 232 15.35 8.17 -12.61
C PHE A 232 14.11 8.70 -13.35
N ALA A 233 13.65 9.91 -13.05
CA ALA A 233 12.51 10.54 -13.71
C ALA A 233 12.78 10.90 -15.19
N VAL A 234 14.05 11.06 -15.57
CA VAL A 234 14.43 11.44 -16.95
C VAL A 234 14.02 10.34 -17.93
N GLY A 235 13.23 10.70 -18.94
CA GLY A 235 12.76 9.78 -19.99
C GLY A 235 11.63 8.83 -19.56
N LYS A 236 11.09 8.99 -18.34
CA LYS A 236 9.92 8.22 -17.88
C LYS A 236 8.60 8.90 -18.28
N GLY A 237 7.52 8.12 -18.32
CA GLY A 237 6.19 8.66 -18.57
C GLY A 237 5.65 9.49 -17.42
N LEU A 238 4.65 10.33 -17.70
CA LEU A 238 4.08 11.29 -16.75
C LEU A 238 3.57 10.65 -15.46
N GLY A 239 2.98 9.45 -15.51
CA GLY A 239 2.52 8.75 -14.31
C GLY A 239 3.68 8.40 -13.38
N THR A 240 4.82 7.94 -13.93
CA THR A 240 6.03 7.67 -13.16
C THR A 240 6.63 8.98 -12.60
N VAL A 241 6.68 10.04 -13.41
CA VAL A 241 7.17 11.34 -12.96
C VAL A 241 6.33 11.88 -11.80
N LYS A 242 4.99 11.84 -11.92
CA LYS A 242 4.10 12.24 -10.81
C LYS A 242 4.33 11.42 -9.54
N ALA A 243 4.46 10.11 -9.65
CA ALA A 243 4.72 9.24 -8.51
C ALA A 243 6.06 9.59 -7.82
N LEU A 244 7.09 9.92 -8.61
CA LEU A 244 8.39 10.37 -8.10
C LEU A 244 8.31 11.76 -7.47
N ASP A 245 7.52 12.67 -8.02
CA ASP A 245 7.30 14.01 -7.47
C ASP A 245 6.58 13.96 -6.11
N ASP A 246 5.56 13.10 -5.98
CA ASP A 246 4.87 12.90 -4.71
C ASP A 246 5.80 12.28 -3.64
N LEU A 247 6.61 11.30 -4.04
CA LEU A 247 7.65 10.72 -3.17
C LEU A 247 8.68 11.77 -2.76
N ALA A 248 9.15 12.56 -3.71
CA ALA A 248 10.11 13.63 -3.49
C ALA A 248 9.56 14.71 -2.53
N SER A 249 8.29 15.07 -2.70
CA SER A 249 7.60 16.02 -1.84
C SER A 249 7.50 15.51 -0.41
N PHE A 250 7.14 14.22 -0.23
CA PHE A 250 7.12 13.59 1.09
C PHE A 250 8.51 13.60 1.75
N ILE A 251 9.55 13.20 1.01
CA ILE A 251 10.93 13.20 1.50
C ILE A 251 11.39 14.62 1.86
N SER A 252 11.00 15.62 1.08
CA SER A 252 11.34 17.03 1.37
C SER A 252 10.65 17.56 2.62
N ASP A 253 9.44 17.10 2.91
CA ASP A 253 8.65 17.49 4.08
C ASP A 253 9.04 16.71 5.37
N TRP A 254 10.16 15.96 5.37
CA TRP A 254 10.58 15.04 6.44
C TRP A 254 10.55 15.62 7.87
N LYS A 255 10.74 16.93 8.01
CA LYS A 255 10.71 17.61 9.33
C LYS A 255 9.29 17.65 9.91
N LYS A 256 8.29 17.73 9.05
CA LYS A 256 6.87 17.78 9.42
C LYS A 256 6.01 17.38 8.22
N PRO A 257 5.88 16.08 7.93
CA PRO A 257 5.01 15.62 6.86
C PRO A 257 3.57 16.12 7.03
N LYS A 258 2.94 16.51 5.92
CA LYS A 258 1.58 17.09 5.91
C LYS A 258 0.47 16.04 5.94
N GLY A 259 0.84 14.77 5.90
CA GLY A 259 -0.07 13.64 5.94
C GLY A 259 0.64 12.34 5.56
N PRO A 260 -0.08 11.24 5.43
CA PRO A 260 0.49 9.97 5.01
C PRO A 260 0.97 10.01 3.56
N ILE A 261 1.99 9.20 3.26
CA ILE A 261 2.31 8.79 1.90
C ILE A 261 1.69 7.43 1.62
N THR A 262 1.01 7.32 0.49
CA THR A 262 0.42 6.06 0.00
C THR A 262 1.12 5.63 -1.28
N ILE A 263 1.67 4.43 -1.29
CA ILE A 263 2.24 3.79 -2.48
C ILE A 263 1.33 2.61 -2.81
N SER A 264 0.70 2.62 -3.98
CA SER A 264 -0.20 1.56 -4.40
C SER A 264 0.18 1.02 -5.78
N VAL A 265 -0.09 -0.26 -5.97
CA VAL A 265 0.05 -0.96 -7.25
C VAL A 265 -1.24 -1.73 -7.53
N ALA A 266 -1.77 -1.56 -8.75
CA ALA A 266 -2.98 -2.21 -9.21
C ALA A 266 -2.82 -2.50 -10.72
N PRO A 267 -2.08 -3.57 -11.07
CA PRO A 267 -1.87 -3.95 -12.46
C PRO A 267 -3.20 -4.32 -13.13
N ALA A 268 -3.37 -3.96 -14.40
CA ALA A 268 -4.58 -4.29 -15.18
C ALA A 268 -4.81 -5.81 -15.32
N LYS A 269 -3.73 -6.59 -15.22
CA LYS A 269 -3.74 -8.05 -15.08
C LYS A 269 -2.79 -8.40 -13.94
N SER A 270 -3.14 -9.40 -13.13
CA SER A 270 -2.29 -9.81 -12.00
C SER A 270 -0.84 -10.01 -12.46
N ALA A 271 0.08 -9.31 -11.80
CA ALA A 271 1.51 -9.31 -12.15
C ALA A 271 2.21 -10.47 -11.45
N SER A 272 2.90 -11.32 -12.22
CA SER A 272 3.72 -12.41 -11.70
C SER A 272 5.11 -11.94 -11.24
N MET A 273 5.84 -12.81 -10.53
CA MET A 273 7.24 -12.52 -10.19
C MET A 273 8.13 -12.32 -11.43
N ALA A 274 7.82 -12.99 -12.55
CA ALA A 274 8.53 -12.79 -13.81
C ALA A 274 8.32 -11.40 -14.42
N ASP A 275 7.25 -10.70 -14.04
CA ASP A 275 7.03 -9.33 -14.48
C ASP A 275 7.95 -8.33 -13.78
N LEU A 276 8.56 -8.69 -12.63
CA LEU A 276 9.54 -7.86 -11.95
C LEU A 276 10.81 -7.63 -12.79
N ASP A 277 11.18 -8.56 -13.66
CA ASP A 277 12.31 -8.39 -14.56
C ASP A 277 12.10 -7.24 -15.57
N LYS A 278 10.84 -6.80 -15.71
CA LYS A 278 10.48 -5.71 -16.62
C LYS A 278 10.56 -4.31 -15.98
N ILE A 279 10.86 -4.22 -14.67
CA ILE A 279 10.88 -2.93 -13.93
C ILE A 279 11.86 -1.92 -14.52
N GLU A 280 12.96 -2.39 -15.14
CA GLU A 280 13.92 -1.51 -15.78
C GLU A 280 13.41 -0.84 -17.05
N GLN A 281 12.34 -1.38 -17.66
CA GLN A 281 11.74 -0.77 -18.86
C GLN A 281 11.13 0.60 -18.52
N PRO A 282 11.20 1.58 -19.44
CA PRO A 282 10.51 2.85 -19.26
C PRO A 282 9.02 2.63 -18.99
N ASN A 283 8.50 3.31 -17.98
CA ASN A 283 7.08 3.25 -17.57
C ASN A 283 6.55 1.90 -17.07
N ALA A 284 7.38 0.85 -16.95
CA ALA A 284 6.91 -0.45 -16.46
C ALA A 284 6.20 -0.37 -15.11
N LEU A 285 6.69 0.48 -14.20
CA LEU A 285 6.09 0.68 -12.89
C LEU A 285 4.64 1.17 -12.98
N THR A 286 4.33 2.08 -13.90
CA THR A 286 2.98 2.60 -14.09
C THR A 286 2.14 1.75 -15.04
N ASP A 287 2.71 1.30 -16.15
CA ASP A 287 1.97 0.65 -17.22
C ASP A 287 1.73 -0.85 -16.97
N ILE A 288 2.68 -1.54 -16.33
CA ILE A 288 2.55 -2.96 -15.97
C ILE A 288 1.97 -3.08 -14.57
N PHE A 289 2.54 -2.37 -13.59
CA PHE A 289 2.16 -2.53 -12.18
C PHE A 289 1.08 -1.55 -11.72
N GLY A 290 0.72 -0.55 -12.54
CA GLY A 290 -0.26 0.46 -12.16
C GLY A 290 0.17 1.27 -10.92
N LEU A 291 1.48 1.52 -10.78
CA LEU A 291 2.04 2.25 -9.63
C LEU A 291 1.41 3.63 -9.52
N LYS A 292 0.94 3.95 -8.32
CA LYS A 292 0.56 5.30 -7.91
C LYS A 292 1.25 5.62 -6.59
N VAL A 293 1.70 6.84 -6.46
CA VAL A 293 2.14 7.43 -5.19
C VAL A 293 1.28 8.65 -4.94
N GLU A 294 0.76 8.77 -3.73
CA GLU A 294 -0.10 9.88 -3.32
C GLU A 294 0.44 10.45 -2.00
N TYR A 295 0.67 11.75 -1.96
CA TYR A 295 1.08 12.47 -0.77
C TYR A 295 0.21 13.70 -0.54
N ALA A 296 -0.34 13.84 0.63
CA ALA A 296 -1.28 14.92 1.00
C ALA A 296 -0.68 16.34 0.88
N GLY A 297 0.65 16.45 0.88
CA GLY A 297 1.38 17.72 0.70
C GLY A 297 1.22 18.33 -0.70
N THR A 298 0.81 17.56 -1.69
CA THR A 298 0.62 18.00 -3.09
C THR A 298 -0.83 18.35 -3.45
N GLY A 299 -1.73 18.43 -2.46
CA GLY A 299 -3.09 18.96 -2.65
C GLY A 299 -4.19 17.94 -2.95
N ALA A 300 -3.95 16.64 -2.81
CA ALA A 300 -5.00 15.62 -2.84
C ALA A 300 -5.51 15.35 -1.42
N GLY A 301 -6.77 15.58 -1.19
CA GLY A 301 -7.41 15.51 0.13
C GLY A 301 -7.33 14.13 0.77
N ALA A 302 -7.16 14.14 2.09
CA ALA A 302 -7.24 13.00 2.97
C ALA A 302 -8.56 12.23 2.81
N ALA A 303 -8.48 10.98 2.40
CA ALA A 303 -9.54 10.00 2.62
C ALA A 303 -8.93 8.85 3.42
N GLY A 304 -9.23 8.86 4.72
CA GLY A 304 -8.91 7.77 5.65
C GLY A 304 -9.55 6.47 5.20
N GLY A 305 -8.81 5.38 5.51
CA GLY A 305 -9.10 4.02 5.10
C GLY A 305 -10.52 3.56 5.34
N VAL A 306 -10.91 2.63 4.52
CA VAL A 306 -11.51 1.31 4.78
C VAL A 306 -11.92 0.66 3.46
N GLY A 307 -11.64 -0.63 3.31
CA GLY A 307 -12.43 -1.57 2.53
C GLY A 307 -12.36 -1.41 1.01
N ALA A 308 -11.73 -2.40 0.38
CA ALA A 308 -11.86 -2.65 -1.04
C ALA A 308 -13.34 -2.78 -1.43
N ALA A 309 -13.92 -1.67 -1.88
CA ALA A 309 -15.06 -1.66 -2.77
C ALA A 309 -14.56 -1.08 -4.09
N ALA A 310 -15.02 -1.68 -5.18
CA ALA A 310 -14.75 -1.24 -6.55
C ALA A 310 -14.80 0.28 -6.64
N ALA A 311 -13.78 0.87 -7.25
CA ALA A 311 -13.67 2.30 -7.44
C ALA A 311 -14.95 2.83 -8.11
N ALA A 312 -15.75 3.55 -7.33
CA ALA A 312 -16.72 4.45 -7.86
C ALA A 312 -15.99 5.60 -8.57
N PRO A 313 -16.51 6.12 -9.68
CA PRO A 313 -15.90 7.24 -10.37
C PRO A 313 -15.75 8.43 -9.42
N PRO A 314 -14.67 9.24 -9.55
CA PRO A 314 -14.42 10.37 -8.67
C PRO A 314 -15.57 11.36 -8.71
N ALA A 315 -15.89 11.91 -7.55
CA ALA A 315 -16.96 12.89 -7.38
C ALA A 315 -16.83 14.05 -8.40
N ALA A 316 -17.92 14.28 -9.12
CA ALA A 316 -17.98 15.04 -10.36
C ALA A 316 -17.81 16.56 -10.25
N ASP A 317 -17.49 17.15 -9.10
CA ASP A 317 -17.75 18.59 -8.89
C ASP A 317 -16.54 19.49 -8.59
N LYS A 318 -15.32 18.97 -8.56
CA LYS A 318 -14.15 19.84 -8.36
C LYS A 318 -13.45 20.13 -9.69
N PRO A 319 -13.33 21.41 -10.14
CA PRO A 319 -12.61 21.74 -11.36
C PRO A 319 -11.13 21.38 -11.22
N MET A 320 -10.60 20.62 -12.16
CA MET A 320 -9.17 20.34 -12.34
C MET A 320 -8.61 21.29 -13.38
N THR A 321 -7.35 21.69 -13.26
CA THR A 321 -6.69 22.61 -14.22
C THR A 321 -5.29 22.13 -14.61
N GLY A 322 -4.75 22.62 -15.73
CA GLY A 322 -3.38 22.36 -16.15
C GLY A 322 -3.05 20.87 -16.30
N ALA A 323 -1.89 20.49 -15.79
CA ALA A 323 -1.40 19.12 -15.88
C ALA A 323 -2.35 18.09 -15.24
N GLU A 324 -3.02 18.42 -14.13
CA GLU A 324 -3.98 17.54 -13.46
C GLU A 324 -5.14 17.20 -14.39
N ALA A 325 -5.75 18.20 -15.02
CA ALA A 325 -6.83 18.00 -15.98
C ALA A 325 -6.36 17.21 -17.20
N TRP A 326 -5.16 17.47 -17.70
CA TRP A 326 -4.58 16.76 -18.84
C TRP A 326 -4.37 15.27 -18.59
N LEU A 327 -3.83 14.91 -17.43
CA LEU A 327 -3.58 13.51 -17.08
C LEU A 327 -4.84 12.64 -17.14
N THR A 328 -6.02 13.21 -16.86
CA THR A 328 -7.30 12.50 -16.93
C THR A 328 -7.80 12.26 -18.36
N LEU A 329 -7.20 12.90 -19.35
CA LEU A 329 -7.56 12.73 -20.77
C LEU A 329 -6.70 11.69 -21.47
N ILE A 330 -5.55 11.35 -20.94
CA ILE A 330 -4.64 10.36 -21.53
C ILE A 330 -5.28 8.96 -21.51
N GLY A 331 -5.32 8.33 -22.68
CA GLY A 331 -6.02 7.06 -22.89
C GLY A 331 -7.51 7.20 -23.17
N ASN A 332 -8.04 8.42 -23.16
CA ASN A 332 -9.42 8.77 -23.46
C ASN A 332 -9.54 9.55 -24.77
N THR A 333 -10.76 9.72 -25.23
CA THR A 333 -11.11 10.47 -26.43
C THR A 333 -11.91 11.71 -26.02
N VAL A 334 -11.65 12.84 -26.63
CA VAL A 334 -12.52 14.01 -26.49
C VAL A 334 -13.32 14.23 -27.78
N THR A 335 -14.51 14.80 -27.66
CA THR A 335 -15.38 15.09 -28.79
C THR A 335 -16.17 16.38 -28.58
N GLY A 336 -16.44 17.09 -29.63
CA GLY A 336 -17.24 18.32 -29.63
C GLY A 336 -17.01 19.11 -30.90
N LYS A 337 -17.43 20.38 -30.89
CA LYS A 337 -17.23 21.28 -32.01
C LYS A 337 -16.03 22.18 -31.77
N VAL A 338 -15.09 22.18 -32.71
CA VAL A 338 -13.95 23.11 -32.77
C VAL A 338 -14.00 23.81 -34.10
N ASP A 339 -14.01 25.14 -34.08
CA ASP A 339 -14.12 26.00 -35.29
C ASP A 339 -15.29 25.63 -36.25
N GLY A 340 -16.38 25.08 -35.66
CA GLY A 340 -17.60 24.69 -36.37
C GLY A 340 -17.71 23.21 -36.75
N GLU A 341 -16.61 22.47 -36.74
CA GLU A 341 -16.56 21.06 -37.11
C GLU A 341 -16.61 20.14 -35.89
N VAL A 342 -17.20 18.94 -36.06
CA VAL A 342 -17.21 17.93 -35.01
C VAL A 342 -15.95 17.11 -35.08
N ILE A 343 -15.22 17.08 -33.99
CA ILE A 343 -13.98 16.32 -33.88
C ILE A 343 -14.08 15.19 -32.87
N PHE A 344 -13.24 14.17 -33.06
CA PHE A 344 -12.85 13.19 -32.07
C PHE A 344 -11.33 13.14 -31.99
N GLU A 345 -10.78 13.37 -30.81
CA GLU A 345 -9.33 13.39 -30.62
C GLU A 345 -8.94 12.47 -29.46
N HIS A 346 -8.09 11.48 -29.77
CA HIS A 346 -7.65 10.48 -28.81
C HIS A 346 -6.19 10.70 -28.42
N TYR A 347 -5.90 10.79 -27.12
CA TYR A 347 -4.57 11.03 -26.59
C TYR A 347 -3.95 9.75 -26.06
N ARG A 348 -2.86 9.30 -26.70
CA ARG A 348 -2.15 8.09 -26.29
C ARG A 348 -1.06 8.42 -25.26
N LYS A 349 -0.76 7.42 -24.44
CA LYS A 349 0.26 7.54 -23.37
C LYS A 349 1.67 7.79 -23.90
N ASP A 350 1.96 7.39 -25.12
CA ASP A 350 3.26 7.56 -25.78
C ASP A 350 3.54 8.99 -26.32
N GLY A 351 2.66 9.94 -26.01
CA GLY A 351 2.78 11.32 -26.51
C GLY A 351 2.26 11.49 -27.93
N THR A 352 1.64 10.48 -28.53
CA THR A 352 0.97 10.60 -29.83
C THR A 352 -0.52 10.88 -29.64
N LEU A 353 -1.15 11.41 -30.66
CA LEU A 353 -2.59 11.61 -30.73
C LEU A 353 -3.14 11.27 -32.12
N GLY A 354 -4.43 10.96 -32.18
CA GLY A 354 -5.18 10.81 -33.40
C GLY A 354 -6.39 11.72 -33.39
N LEU A 355 -6.53 12.57 -34.40
CA LEU A 355 -7.64 13.48 -34.61
C LEU A 355 -8.47 12.99 -35.79
N LEU A 356 -9.75 12.77 -35.57
CA LEU A 356 -10.75 12.53 -36.62
C LEU A 356 -11.59 13.78 -36.81
N GLU A 357 -11.53 14.34 -37.98
CA GLU A 357 -12.32 15.49 -38.42
C GLU A 357 -13.05 15.12 -39.71
N GLY A 358 -14.39 15.08 -39.64
CA GLY A 358 -15.19 14.51 -40.69
C GLY A 358 -14.88 13.03 -40.94
N SER A 359 -14.20 12.70 -42.06
CA SER A 359 -13.71 11.36 -42.40
C SER A 359 -12.18 11.23 -42.41
N ALA A 360 -11.46 12.35 -42.18
CA ALA A 360 -10.00 12.39 -42.22
C ALA A 360 -9.42 12.08 -40.83
N ILE A 361 -8.39 11.23 -40.77
CA ILE A 361 -7.63 10.95 -39.57
C ILE A 361 -6.25 11.58 -39.71
N THR A 362 -5.95 12.54 -38.83
CA THR A 362 -4.65 13.18 -38.71
C THR A 362 -3.93 12.69 -37.47
N LYS A 363 -2.66 12.31 -37.61
CA LYS A 363 -1.81 11.91 -36.48
C LYS A 363 -0.95 13.09 -36.04
N GLY A 364 -0.88 13.32 -34.74
CA GLY A 364 -0.08 14.37 -34.14
C GLY A 364 0.70 13.90 -32.94
N LYS A 365 1.33 14.85 -32.27
CA LYS A 365 2.03 14.64 -31.00
C LYS A 365 1.55 15.67 -29.99
N TRP A 366 1.54 15.28 -28.71
CA TRP A 366 1.28 16.18 -27.62
C TRP A 366 2.47 16.18 -26.63
N SER A 367 2.64 17.28 -25.93
CA SER A 367 3.62 17.43 -24.85
C SER A 367 3.08 18.38 -23.79
N LEU A 368 3.54 18.22 -22.54
CA LEU A 368 3.24 19.14 -21.44
C LEU A 368 4.39 20.11 -21.24
N GLU A 369 4.06 21.42 -21.16
CA GLU A 369 5.00 22.50 -20.88
C GLU A 369 4.47 23.33 -19.70
N GLY A 370 4.90 22.99 -18.50
CA GLY A 370 4.34 23.53 -17.26
C GLY A 370 2.85 23.18 -17.15
N GLU A 371 2.00 24.19 -17.00
CA GLU A 371 0.54 24.03 -16.89
C GLU A 371 -0.19 24.01 -18.25
N ARG A 372 0.54 23.93 -19.36
CA ARG A 372 -0.04 23.92 -20.71
C ARG A 372 0.22 22.62 -21.43
N VAL A 373 -0.78 22.14 -22.15
CA VAL A 373 -0.63 21.07 -23.14
C VAL A 373 -0.34 21.69 -24.50
N CYS A 374 0.63 21.13 -25.21
CA CYS A 374 1.05 21.58 -26.52
C CYS A 374 0.81 20.49 -27.55
N PHE A 375 0.19 20.84 -28.64
CA PHE A 375 -0.12 19.97 -29.78
C PHE A 375 0.76 20.31 -30.97
N LYS A 376 1.18 19.29 -31.70
CA LYS A 376 1.95 19.45 -32.96
C LYS A 376 1.40 18.46 -33.99
N TYR A 377 0.73 18.97 -35.01
CA TYR A 377 0.33 18.27 -36.21
C TYR A 377 1.38 18.42 -37.32
N PRO A 378 1.37 17.57 -38.36
CA PRO A 378 2.43 17.55 -39.39
C PRO A 378 2.67 18.88 -40.05
N ASP A 379 1.62 19.60 -40.46
CA ASP A 379 1.68 20.81 -41.27
C ASP A 379 1.30 22.10 -40.49
N GLU A 380 1.25 22.01 -39.15
CA GLU A 380 0.86 23.12 -38.29
C GLU A 380 1.97 23.52 -37.34
N ASP A 381 1.97 24.75 -36.88
CA ASP A 381 2.84 25.20 -35.82
C ASP A 381 2.41 24.58 -34.48
N LYS A 382 3.34 24.51 -33.53
CA LYS A 382 3.07 24.03 -32.20
C LYS A 382 2.11 24.98 -31.49
N ASP A 383 0.94 24.49 -31.11
CA ASP A 383 -0.07 25.22 -30.33
C ASP A 383 -0.10 24.76 -28.88
N CYS A 384 0.06 25.67 -27.92
CA CYS A 384 0.11 25.40 -26.49
C CYS A 384 -1.08 26.04 -25.77
N GLN A 385 -1.94 25.22 -25.17
CA GLN A 385 -3.22 25.62 -24.59
C GLN A 385 -3.25 25.33 -23.08
N THR A 386 -4.00 26.16 -22.35
CA THR A 386 -4.37 25.83 -20.97
C THR A 386 -5.63 24.98 -20.97
N ILE A 387 -5.74 24.12 -19.97
CA ILE A 387 -6.81 23.13 -19.87
C ILE A 387 -7.48 23.18 -18.50
N SER A 388 -8.81 22.99 -18.47
CA SER A 388 -9.57 22.74 -17.25
C SER A 388 -10.65 21.69 -17.52
N ARG A 389 -10.94 20.85 -16.52
CA ARG A 389 -11.94 19.79 -16.59
C ARG A 389 -12.87 19.84 -15.40
N THR A 390 -14.17 19.65 -15.63
CA THR A 390 -15.20 19.46 -14.60
C THR A 390 -16.10 18.32 -15.04
N GLY A 391 -16.09 17.21 -14.29
CA GLY A 391 -16.82 16.01 -14.68
C GLY A 391 -16.33 15.44 -16.02
N ASP A 392 -17.23 15.29 -16.98
CA ASP A 392 -16.95 14.82 -18.34
C ASP A 392 -16.76 15.96 -19.38
N GLU A 393 -16.79 17.22 -18.93
CA GLU A 393 -16.51 18.39 -19.76
C GLU A 393 -15.07 18.89 -19.57
N VAL A 394 -14.35 19.06 -20.67
CA VAL A 394 -13.03 19.66 -20.70
C VAL A 394 -13.05 20.93 -21.54
N THR A 395 -12.39 21.98 -21.04
CA THR A 395 -12.24 23.26 -21.71
C THR A 395 -10.78 23.50 -22.05
N PHE A 396 -10.51 23.75 -23.33
CA PHE A 396 -9.20 24.19 -23.83
C PHE A 396 -9.24 25.68 -24.09
N LYS A 397 -8.17 26.39 -23.74
CA LYS A 397 -8.00 27.84 -24.03
C LYS A 397 -6.69 28.07 -24.75
N ARG A 398 -6.78 28.65 -25.93
CA ARG A 398 -5.65 29.08 -26.77
C ARG A 398 -4.95 30.32 -26.20
N LYS A 399 -3.80 30.65 -26.75
CA LYS A 399 -3.00 31.82 -26.34
C LYS A 399 -3.74 33.17 -26.51
N ASP A 400 -4.60 33.27 -27.51
CA ASP A 400 -5.46 34.45 -27.79
C ASP A 400 -6.67 34.55 -26.86
N LYS A 401 -6.77 33.66 -25.87
CA LYS A 401 -7.88 33.51 -24.92
C LYS A 401 -9.18 32.94 -25.51
N SER A 402 -9.23 32.64 -26.82
CA SER A 402 -10.32 31.83 -27.37
C SER A 402 -10.32 30.44 -26.72
N GLY A 403 -11.47 29.83 -26.61
CA GLY A 403 -11.57 28.52 -25.98
C GLY A 403 -12.72 27.72 -26.54
N TYR A 404 -12.61 26.42 -26.41
CA TYR A 404 -13.65 25.46 -26.81
C TYR A 404 -13.84 24.39 -25.73
N LYS A 405 -15.05 23.81 -25.72
CA LYS A 405 -15.44 22.79 -24.77
C LYS A 405 -15.70 21.47 -25.49
N LEU A 406 -15.14 20.43 -24.94
CA LEU A 406 -15.27 19.06 -25.44
C LEU A 406 -15.78 18.14 -24.33
N LYS A 407 -16.46 17.07 -24.74
CA LYS A 407 -16.89 16.01 -23.85
C LYS A 407 -15.85 14.89 -23.85
N VAL A 408 -15.54 14.35 -22.69
CA VAL A 408 -14.63 13.21 -22.53
C VAL A 408 -15.42 11.91 -22.73
N LEU A 409 -14.92 11.05 -23.60
CA LEU A 409 -15.39 9.68 -23.82
C LEU A 409 -14.32 8.72 -23.32
N GLU A 410 -14.72 7.70 -22.58
CA GLU A 410 -13.81 6.70 -22.06
C GLU A 410 -13.17 5.86 -23.18
N GLY A 411 -11.84 5.67 -23.10
CA GLY A 411 -11.08 4.86 -24.04
C GLY A 411 -10.98 5.44 -25.46
N ASN A 412 -10.88 4.56 -26.47
CA ASN A 412 -10.72 4.91 -27.90
C ASN A 412 -11.88 4.37 -28.77
N PRO A 413 -13.10 4.94 -28.65
CA PRO A 413 -14.28 4.43 -29.36
C PRO A 413 -14.23 4.60 -30.89
N LYS A 414 -13.27 5.37 -31.41
CA LYS A 414 -13.09 5.62 -32.85
C LYS A 414 -11.85 4.95 -33.44
N ASN A 415 -11.10 4.16 -32.63
CA ASN A 415 -9.85 3.50 -33.04
C ASN A 415 -8.79 4.44 -33.64
N LEU A 416 -8.66 5.63 -33.07
CA LEU A 416 -7.74 6.70 -33.50
C LEU A 416 -6.31 6.43 -33.02
#